data_a16cd751044d2336e1dae9772b890974
#
_entry.id   a16cd751044d2336e1dae9772b890974
#
_cell.length_a   1.000
_cell.length_b   1.000
_cell.length_c   1.000
_cell.angle_alpha   90.00
_cell.angle_beta   90.00
_cell.angle_gamma   90.00
#
_symmetry.space_group_name_H-M   'P 1'
#
loop_
_entity.id
_entity.type
_entity.pdbx_description
1 polymer ?
#
loop_
_entity_poly.entity_id
_entity_poly.type
_entity_poly.pdbx_seq_one_letter_code
_entity_poly.pdbx_strand_id
1 'polypeptide(L)'
;MKRRLLFISLLITAIVGTSIFTTFEANAKKKKRTPITLGPNPFITHMFTADPSAHVWKDGRLYVYPSQDLNLPRGWDMDNYHVFSTDDMVNWKDHGEILNSSQVPWGRPEGGCMWAPDCAYKDGTYYFYFPHPSETDIHCSWKVGIATSKHPAKDFKVQGYLKGIDDPCGMIDPCVFIDDDGQAYLYHGGCGRIIGAKMKDNMMELAEKPRNMEGLVDFHEGSWVHKRNGIYYLMYSDNVPHPEGNRLVYATSTNPLGPWTYQGVILEATGSGTSHGSIVEYKGEWFLFYHNSDLSGGKHEFRSICVDKLYYNPDGTIQPVKQTKGTPKK
;
A
#
# COMPACT_ATOMS: atom_id res chain seq x y z
N MET A 1 -17.34 -15.07 90.90
CA MET A 1 -18.00 -15.39 89.64
C MET A 1 -16.95 -15.69 88.56
N LYS A 2 -16.70 -16.97 88.32
CA LYS A 2 -15.68 -17.44 87.32
C LYS A 2 -16.40 -17.83 86.04
N ARG A 3 -16.17 -17.14 84.98
CA ARG A 3 -16.62 -17.54 83.60
C ARG A 3 -15.54 -18.44 83.00
N ARG A 4 -15.92 -19.66 82.63
CA ARG A 4 -15.12 -20.62 81.90
C ARG A 4 -15.22 -20.27 80.38
N LEU A 5 -14.12 -20.09 79.73
CA LEU A 5 -14.03 -20.08 78.28
C LEU A 5 -13.91 -21.51 77.74
N LEU A 6 -14.78 -21.87 76.81
CA LEU A 6 -14.78 -23.13 76.11
C LEU A 6 -14.00 -22.89 74.84
N PHE A 7 -12.87 -23.59 74.60
CA PHE A 7 -12.14 -23.62 73.29
C PHE A 7 -12.77 -24.74 72.48
N ILE A 8 -13.35 -24.37 71.33
CA ILE A 8 -13.76 -25.31 70.31
C ILE A 8 -12.62 -25.35 69.27
N SER A 9 -11.98 -26.52 69.17
CA SER A 9 -10.94 -26.80 68.15
C SER A 9 -11.61 -27.25 66.87
N LEU A 10 -11.53 -26.47 65.85
CA LEU A 10 -11.97 -26.83 64.48
C LEU A 10 -10.83 -27.53 63.75
N LEU A 11 -10.99 -28.82 63.47
CA LEU A 11 -10.12 -29.59 62.60
C LEU A 11 -10.49 -29.27 61.17
N ILE A 12 -9.62 -28.59 60.45
CA ILE A 12 -9.75 -28.39 58.99
C ILE A 12 -9.02 -29.51 58.27
N THR A 13 -9.77 -30.42 57.68
CA THR A 13 -9.25 -31.47 56.81
C THR A 13 -9.02 -30.87 55.42
N ALA A 14 -7.77 -30.66 55.01
CA ALA A 14 -7.43 -30.24 53.67
C ALA A 14 -7.58 -31.41 52.67
N ILE A 15 -8.57 -31.33 51.81
CA ILE A 15 -8.70 -32.22 50.66
C ILE A 15 -7.81 -31.65 49.56
N VAL A 16 -6.69 -32.30 49.26
CA VAL A 16 -5.82 -32.01 48.14
C VAL A 16 -6.49 -32.63 46.89
N GLY A 17 -7.24 -31.80 46.17
CA GLY A 17 -7.76 -32.16 44.84
C GLY A 17 -6.66 -31.99 43.79
N THR A 18 -6.10 -33.08 43.32
CA THR A 18 -5.22 -33.10 42.16
C THR A 18 -6.06 -32.86 40.89
N SER A 19 -6.08 -31.61 40.44
CA SER A 19 -6.64 -31.25 39.11
C SER A 19 -5.69 -31.73 38.03
N ILE A 20 -6.03 -32.82 37.37
CA ILE A 20 -5.36 -33.26 36.14
C ILE A 20 -5.80 -32.31 35.02
N PHE A 21 -5.00 -31.32 34.71
CA PHE A 21 -5.13 -30.55 33.48
C PHE A 21 -4.71 -31.42 32.30
N THR A 22 -5.64 -32.10 31.65
CA THR A 22 -5.43 -32.65 30.33
C THR A 22 -5.38 -31.49 29.32
N THR A 23 -4.18 -31.09 28.91
CA THR A 23 -3.99 -30.22 27.75
C THR A 23 -4.41 -30.97 26.50
N PHE A 24 -5.60 -30.67 26.01
CA PHE A 24 -5.98 -31.03 24.64
C PHE A 24 -5.16 -30.16 23.68
N GLU A 25 -4.01 -30.63 23.26
CA GLU A 25 -3.37 -30.09 22.06
C GLU A 25 -4.26 -30.42 20.87
N ALA A 26 -5.04 -29.44 20.44
CA ALA A 26 -5.76 -29.50 19.18
C ALA A 26 -4.73 -29.44 18.04
N ASN A 27 -4.23 -30.60 17.63
CA ASN A 27 -3.47 -30.77 16.39
C ASN A 27 -4.39 -30.49 15.19
N ALA A 28 -4.73 -29.22 14.97
CA ALA A 28 -5.32 -28.79 13.71
C ALA A 28 -4.25 -28.99 12.64
N LYS A 29 -4.32 -30.12 11.91
CA LYS A 29 -3.52 -30.31 10.69
C LYS A 29 -3.74 -29.10 9.79
N LYS A 30 -2.79 -28.16 9.75
CA LYS A 30 -2.78 -27.07 8.77
C LYS A 30 -2.88 -27.72 7.40
N LYS A 31 -4.06 -27.61 6.75
CA LYS A 31 -4.21 -28.03 5.36
C LYS A 31 -3.08 -27.37 4.58
N LYS A 32 -2.21 -28.16 3.94
CA LYS A 32 -1.21 -27.63 3.01
C LYS A 32 -1.95 -26.82 1.95
N ARG A 33 -1.79 -25.49 1.98
CA ARG A 33 -2.35 -24.60 0.96
C ARG A 33 -1.60 -24.89 -0.34
N THR A 34 -2.30 -25.00 -1.45
CA THR A 34 -1.67 -25.02 -2.77
C THR A 34 -1.05 -23.65 -3.02
N PRO A 35 0.24 -23.56 -3.35
CA PRO A 35 0.87 -22.29 -3.67
C PRO A 35 0.16 -21.58 -4.81
N ILE A 36 0.03 -20.25 -4.71
CA ILE A 36 -0.55 -19.44 -5.77
C ILE A 36 0.38 -19.48 -7.00
N THR A 37 -0.19 -19.75 -8.15
CA THR A 37 0.49 -19.62 -9.45
C THR A 37 0.24 -18.22 -9.99
N LEU A 38 1.29 -17.55 -10.46
CA LEU A 38 1.16 -16.25 -11.12
C LEU A 38 0.95 -16.43 -12.62
N GLY A 39 0.18 -15.51 -13.21
CA GLY A 39 0.13 -15.33 -14.66
C GLY A 39 1.44 -14.72 -15.19
N PRO A 40 1.54 -14.48 -16.51
CA PRO A 40 2.69 -13.82 -17.11
C PRO A 40 2.77 -12.35 -16.69
N ASN A 41 3.98 -11.79 -16.63
CA ASN A 41 4.24 -10.36 -16.49
C ASN A 41 4.57 -9.69 -17.82
N PRO A 42 4.08 -8.45 -18.08
CA PRO A 42 3.06 -7.76 -17.28
C PRO A 42 1.70 -8.47 -17.37
N PHE A 43 0.89 -8.36 -16.30
CA PHE A 43 -0.39 -9.07 -16.26
C PHE A 43 -1.56 -8.27 -16.90
N ILE A 44 -1.40 -6.98 -17.15
CA ILE A 44 -2.30 -6.15 -17.97
C ILE A 44 -1.56 -5.77 -19.23
N THR A 45 -2.12 -6.11 -20.39
CA THR A 45 -1.43 -5.95 -21.70
C THR A 45 -2.22 -5.17 -22.75
N HIS A 46 -3.46 -4.77 -22.45
CA HIS A 46 -4.32 -4.05 -23.39
C HIS A 46 -4.23 -2.52 -23.24
N MET A 47 -3.54 -2.07 -22.19
CA MET A 47 -3.22 -0.65 -21.94
C MET A 47 -1.92 -0.54 -21.15
N PHE A 48 -1.31 0.64 -21.13
CA PHE A 48 -0.17 0.93 -20.28
C PHE A 48 -0.64 1.37 -18.91
N THR A 49 -0.05 0.79 -17.86
CA THR A 49 -0.44 1.02 -16.46
C THR A 49 0.79 1.07 -15.58
N ALA A 50 0.76 1.86 -14.52
CA ALA A 50 1.89 2.06 -13.63
C ALA A 50 1.47 2.21 -12.17
N ASP A 51 2.43 2.35 -11.27
CA ASP A 51 2.24 2.75 -9.88
C ASP A 51 1.17 1.90 -9.16
N PRO A 52 1.29 0.56 -9.14
CA PRO A 52 0.22 -0.32 -8.69
C PRO A 52 0.02 -0.26 -7.17
N SER A 53 -1.13 0.24 -6.72
CA SER A 53 -1.60 0.14 -5.34
C SER A 53 -2.50 -1.09 -5.21
N ALA A 54 -2.03 -2.13 -4.51
CA ALA A 54 -2.71 -3.42 -4.41
C ALA A 54 -3.29 -3.65 -3.01
N HIS A 55 -4.56 -4.04 -2.96
CA HIS A 55 -5.29 -4.28 -1.72
C HIS A 55 -6.15 -5.54 -1.79
N VAL A 56 -6.32 -6.21 -0.65
CA VAL A 56 -7.29 -7.29 -0.49
C VAL A 56 -8.45 -6.78 0.37
N TRP A 57 -9.66 -6.80 -0.19
CA TRP A 57 -10.82 -6.30 0.51
C TRP A 57 -11.62 -7.42 1.21
N LYS A 58 -12.68 -7.04 1.89
CA LYS A 58 -13.52 -7.96 2.69
C LYS A 58 -14.17 -9.08 1.89
N ASP A 59 -14.35 -8.90 0.58
CA ASP A 59 -14.85 -9.94 -0.33
C ASP A 59 -13.81 -11.02 -0.66
N GLY A 60 -12.56 -10.86 -0.17
CA GLY A 60 -11.46 -11.79 -0.36
C GLY A 60 -10.79 -11.68 -1.72
N ARG A 61 -11.21 -10.75 -2.59
CA ARG A 61 -10.56 -10.47 -3.87
C ARG A 61 -9.37 -9.52 -3.68
N LEU A 62 -8.40 -9.65 -4.56
CA LEU A 62 -7.32 -8.70 -4.69
C LEU A 62 -7.68 -7.68 -5.78
N TYR A 63 -7.49 -6.40 -5.45
CA TYR A 63 -7.72 -5.26 -6.33
C TYR A 63 -6.43 -4.49 -6.51
N VAL A 64 -6.22 -3.95 -7.73
CA VAL A 64 -5.08 -3.08 -8.06
C VAL A 64 -5.61 -1.80 -8.67
N TYR A 65 -5.11 -0.68 -8.14
CA TYR A 65 -5.44 0.69 -8.56
C TYR A 65 -4.18 1.32 -9.13
N PRO A 66 -3.96 1.25 -10.44
CA PRO A 66 -2.80 1.86 -11.09
C PRO A 66 -3.10 3.23 -11.65
N SER A 67 -2.05 3.98 -12.01
CA SER A 67 -2.11 5.03 -13.02
C SER A 67 -2.30 4.43 -14.40
N GLN A 68 -2.85 5.18 -15.35
CA GLN A 68 -2.90 4.82 -16.75
C GLN A 68 -1.99 5.73 -17.58
N ASP A 69 -0.90 5.20 -18.12
CA ASP A 69 -0.02 5.94 -19.02
C ASP A 69 -0.68 6.11 -20.39
N LEU A 70 -0.82 7.36 -20.85
CA LEU A 70 -1.44 7.70 -22.12
C LEU A 70 -0.40 8.16 -23.15
N ASN A 71 -0.58 7.76 -24.39
CA ASN A 71 0.28 8.18 -25.51
C ASN A 71 -0.11 9.58 -25.97
N LEU A 72 0.12 10.59 -25.12
CA LEU A 72 -0.16 11.99 -25.40
C LEU A 72 1.15 12.78 -25.56
N PRO A 73 1.14 13.92 -26.26
CA PRO A 73 2.36 14.67 -26.60
C PRO A 73 3.17 15.18 -25.39
N ARG A 74 2.54 15.29 -24.23
CA ARG A 74 3.17 15.92 -23.05
C ARG A 74 4.05 14.98 -22.21
N GLY A 75 4.05 13.67 -22.47
CA GLY A 75 4.71 12.69 -21.61
C GLY A 75 4.16 12.70 -20.17
N TRP A 76 4.15 11.56 -19.48
CA TRP A 76 3.60 11.43 -18.10
C TRP A 76 2.17 11.99 -17.97
N ASP A 77 1.43 12.00 -19.07
CA ASP A 77 0.07 12.49 -19.12
C ASP A 77 -0.88 11.31 -18.83
N MET A 78 -1.54 11.38 -17.69
CA MET A 78 -2.46 10.38 -17.19
C MET A 78 -3.77 11.10 -16.87
N ASP A 79 -4.87 10.67 -17.46
CA ASP A 79 -6.12 11.41 -17.40
C ASP A 79 -7.20 10.71 -16.57
N ASN A 80 -7.03 9.41 -16.32
CA ASN A 80 -8.01 8.61 -15.61
C ASN A 80 -7.38 7.46 -14.82
N TYR A 81 -8.23 6.78 -14.06
CA TYR A 81 -7.89 5.57 -13.32
C TYR A 81 -8.81 4.42 -13.69
N HIS A 82 -8.23 3.25 -13.91
CA HIS A 82 -8.92 1.96 -13.98
C HIS A 82 -8.70 1.17 -12.69
N VAL A 83 -9.53 0.16 -12.46
CA VAL A 83 -9.34 -0.82 -11.39
C VAL A 83 -9.32 -2.21 -11.97
N PHE A 84 -8.35 -3.00 -11.56
CA PHE A 84 -8.24 -4.42 -11.91
C PHE A 84 -8.45 -5.28 -10.68
N SER A 85 -9.03 -6.46 -10.84
CA SER A 85 -9.17 -7.41 -9.73
C SER A 85 -9.00 -8.86 -10.15
N THR A 86 -8.61 -9.69 -9.19
CA THR A 86 -8.42 -11.12 -9.39
C THR A 86 -8.81 -11.94 -8.17
N ASP A 87 -9.20 -13.20 -8.41
CA ASP A 87 -9.38 -14.22 -7.37
C ASP A 87 -8.24 -15.26 -7.37
N ASP A 88 -7.40 -15.32 -8.40
CA ASP A 88 -6.44 -16.40 -8.63
C ASP A 88 -5.05 -15.94 -9.07
N MET A 89 -4.81 -14.64 -9.26
CA MET A 89 -3.55 -14.03 -9.73
C MET A 89 -3.18 -14.40 -11.18
N VAL A 90 -4.10 -14.99 -11.92
CA VAL A 90 -3.92 -15.40 -13.33
C VAL A 90 -4.93 -14.68 -14.21
N ASN A 91 -6.19 -14.69 -13.80
CA ASN A 91 -7.28 -14.07 -14.53
C ASN A 91 -7.63 -12.72 -13.91
N TRP A 92 -7.45 -11.65 -14.67
CA TRP A 92 -7.67 -10.29 -14.24
C TRP A 92 -8.90 -9.70 -14.91
N LYS A 93 -9.78 -9.12 -14.08
CA LYS A 93 -10.94 -8.37 -14.55
C LYS A 93 -10.61 -6.88 -14.56
N ASP A 94 -10.72 -6.23 -15.71
CA ASP A 94 -10.78 -4.79 -15.83
C ASP A 94 -12.22 -4.33 -15.50
N HIS A 95 -12.35 -3.41 -14.54
CA HIS A 95 -13.62 -2.83 -14.14
C HIS A 95 -13.96 -1.53 -14.90
N GLY A 96 -13.05 -1.09 -15.77
CA GLY A 96 -13.16 0.15 -16.50
C GLY A 96 -12.72 1.38 -15.69
N GLU A 97 -12.97 2.54 -16.28
CA GLU A 97 -12.66 3.83 -15.67
C GLU A 97 -13.50 4.07 -14.42
N ILE A 98 -12.83 4.50 -13.34
CA ILE A 98 -13.49 4.83 -12.06
C ILE A 98 -13.46 6.32 -11.75
N LEU A 99 -12.54 7.07 -12.33
CA LEU A 99 -12.37 8.50 -12.15
C LEU A 99 -11.57 9.09 -13.32
N ASN A 100 -11.96 10.30 -13.75
CA ASN A 100 -11.28 11.06 -14.80
C ASN A 100 -10.99 12.48 -14.31
N SER A 101 -9.94 13.12 -14.82
CA SER A 101 -9.51 14.47 -14.43
C SER A 101 -10.61 15.52 -14.61
N SER A 102 -11.47 15.37 -15.63
CA SER A 102 -12.62 16.26 -15.87
C SER A 102 -13.68 16.24 -14.76
N GLN A 103 -13.64 15.24 -13.89
CA GLN A 103 -14.54 15.12 -12.74
C GLN A 103 -14.00 15.81 -11.47
N VAL A 104 -12.79 16.40 -11.55
CA VAL A 104 -12.12 17.07 -10.41
C VAL A 104 -12.41 18.58 -10.46
N PRO A 105 -13.38 19.10 -9.68
CA PRO A 105 -13.86 20.47 -9.85
C PRO A 105 -12.85 21.55 -9.42
N TRP A 106 -11.82 21.16 -8.68
CA TRP A 106 -10.72 22.01 -8.22
C TRP A 106 -9.42 21.74 -8.99
N GLY A 107 -9.44 20.81 -9.95
CA GLY A 107 -8.28 20.39 -10.72
C GLY A 107 -7.85 21.43 -11.76
N ARG A 108 -6.67 21.18 -12.34
CA ARG A 108 -6.14 22.04 -13.39
C ARG A 108 -7.09 22.02 -14.62
N PRO A 109 -7.27 23.17 -15.28
CA PRO A 109 -8.22 23.30 -16.39
C PRO A 109 -7.95 22.38 -17.58
N GLU A 110 -6.68 22.06 -17.83
CA GLU A 110 -6.25 21.24 -18.96
C GLU A 110 -6.41 19.73 -18.69
N GLY A 111 -6.83 19.32 -17.50
CA GLY A 111 -6.87 17.91 -17.10
C GLY A 111 -5.48 17.27 -17.01
N GLY A 112 -5.41 15.95 -17.09
CA GLY A 112 -4.17 15.19 -17.00
C GLY A 112 -3.61 15.10 -15.58
N CYS A 113 -2.39 14.58 -15.44
CA CYS A 113 -1.67 14.47 -14.15
C CYS A 113 -2.41 13.67 -13.07
N MET A 114 -3.19 12.67 -13.47
CA MET A 114 -3.80 11.70 -12.56
C MET A 114 -2.77 10.61 -12.23
N TRP A 115 -1.79 10.98 -11.36
CA TRP A 115 -0.62 10.14 -11.08
C TRP A 115 -0.91 9.10 -9.99
N ALA A 116 0.14 8.49 -9.44
CA ALA A 116 0.08 7.34 -8.53
C ALA A 116 -1.00 7.44 -7.45
N PRO A 117 -2.04 6.59 -7.48
CA PRO A 117 -3.13 6.62 -6.52
C PRO A 117 -2.94 5.64 -5.38
N ASP A 118 -3.75 5.78 -4.34
CA ASP A 118 -3.98 4.74 -3.34
C ASP A 118 -5.46 4.62 -2.98
N CYS A 119 -5.84 3.51 -2.37
CA CYS A 119 -7.20 3.26 -1.89
C CYS A 119 -7.20 2.70 -0.48
N ALA A 120 -8.06 3.21 0.39
CA ALA A 120 -8.27 2.67 1.72
C ALA A 120 -9.75 2.35 1.96
N TYR A 121 -10.01 1.42 2.88
CA TYR A 121 -11.39 1.07 3.26
C TYR A 121 -11.59 1.29 4.75
N LYS A 122 -12.59 2.12 5.11
CA LYS A 122 -12.98 2.33 6.50
C LYS A 122 -14.50 2.46 6.61
N ASP A 123 -15.09 1.76 7.56
CA ASP A 123 -16.51 1.88 7.94
C ASP A 123 -17.50 1.82 6.76
N GLY A 124 -17.29 0.86 5.86
CA GLY A 124 -18.20 0.65 4.70
C GLY A 124 -17.99 1.64 3.56
N THR A 125 -16.88 2.37 3.54
CA THR A 125 -16.56 3.36 2.51
C THR A 125 -15.15 3.11 1.99
N TYR A 126 -14.99 3.12 0.68
CA TYR A 126 -13.71 3.15 0.00
C TYR A 126 -13.32 4.60 -0.22
N TYR A 127 -12.11 4.96 0.16
CA TYR A 127 -11.51 6.28 -0.02
C TYR A 127 -10.38 6.13 -1.02
N PHE A 128 -10.52 6.76 -2.17
CA PHE A 128 -9.54 6.76 -3.23
C PHE A 128 -8.78 8.08 -3.19
N TYR A 129 -7.47 8.01 -3.00
CA TYR A 129 -6.56 9.13 -2.91
C TYR A 129 -5.77 9.25 -4.19
N PHE A 130 -5.68 10.45 -4.73
CA PHE A 130 -4.99 10.70 -5.98
C PHE A 130 -4.31 12.06 -5.98
N PRO A 131 -3.05 12.18 -6.44
CA PRO A 131 -2.43 13.47 -6.63
C PRO A 131 -3.01 14.13 -7.88
N HIS A 132 -3.28 15.43 -7.79
CA HIS A 132 -3.72 16.21 -8.93
C HIS A 132 -3.38 17.69 -8.71
N PRO A 133 -2.79 18.40 -9.70
CA PRO A 133 -2.51 19.82 -9.56
C PRO A 133 -3.80 20.63 -9.67
N SER A 134 -3.86 21.75 -8.95
CA SER A 134 -5.01 22.65 -8.96
C SER A 134 -4.86 23.82 -9.94
N GLU A 135 -3.70 23.95 -10.59
CA GLU A 135 -3.39 25.07 -11.49
C GLU A 135 -2.65 24.56 -12.74
N THR A 136 -2.59 25.40 -13.78
CA THR A 136 -1.81 25.13 -15.00
C THR A 136 -0.31 24.96 -14.71
N ASP A 137 0.24 25.81 -13.82
CA ASP A 137 1.59 25.59 -13.28
C ASP A 137 1.56 24.50 -12.21
N ILE A 138 2.09 23.33 -12.57
CA ILE A 138 2.05 22.15 -11.72
C ILE A 138 3.09 22.13 -10.61
N HIS A 139 4.12 23.02 -10.64
CA HIS A 139 5.28 22.89 -9.74
C HIS A 139 4.93 22.92 -8.26
N CYS A 140 4.00 23.80 -7.85
CA CYS A 140 3.59 23.93 -6.45
C CYS A 140 2.07 24.02 -6.29
N SER A 141 1.30 23.34 -7.14
CA SER A 141 -0.16 23.36 -7.08
C SER A 141 -0.79 22.00 -6.75
N TRP A 142 0.03 21.01 -6.42
CA TRP A 142 -0.41 19.65 -6.12
C TRP A 142 -1.31 19.57 -4.90
N LYS A 143 -2.33 18.74 -4.99
CA LYS A 143 -3.25 18.35 -3.91
C LYS A 143 -3.35 16.83 -3.89
N VAL A 144 -3.63 16.27 -2.73
CA VAL A 144 -4.11 14.89 -2.62
C VAL A 144 -5.63 14.92 -2.67
N GLY A 145 -6.19 14.61 -3.83
CA GLY A 145 -7.64 14.50 -4.04
C GLY A 145 -8.20 13.30 -3.31
N ILE A 146 -9.49 13.38 -2.96
CA ILE A 146 -10.22 12.29 -2.32
C ILE A 146 -11.52 12.06 -3.09
N ALA A 147 -11.71 10.82 -3.54
CA ALA A 147 -13.00 10.35 -4.03
C ALA A 147 -13.49 9.19 -3.17
N THR A 148 -14.80 9.06 -2.99
CA THR A 148 -15.38 7.99 -2.16
C THR A 148 -16.39 7.16 -2.92
N SER A 149 -16.48 5.88 -2.54
CA SER A 149 -17.49 4.94 -3.05
C SER A 149 -17.91 3.93 -1.97
N LYS A 150 -19.06 3.30 -2.18
CA LYS A 150 -19.49 2.10 -1.44
C LYS A 150 -19.03 0.79 -2.09
N HIS A 151 -18.39 0.90 -3.25
CA HIS A 151 -17.89 -0.21 -4.04
C HIS A 151 -16.39 -0.05 -4.32
N PRO A 152 -15.60 -1.13 -4.34
CA PRO A 152 -14.16 -1.03 -4.53
C PRO A 152 -13.73 -0.60 -5.94
N ALA A 153 -14.58 -0.72 -6.95
CA ALA A 153 -14.19 -0.55 -8.34
C ALA A 153 -15.23 0.18 -9.21
N LYS A 154 -16.04 1.03 -8.62
CA LYS A 154 -17.01 1.86 -9.38
C LYS A 154 -17.62 2.94 -8.49
N ASP A 155 -18.37 3.85 -9.12
CA ASP A 155 -19.21 4.88 -8.48
C ASP A 155 -18.42 5.81 -7.54
N PHE A 156 -17.15 6.05 -7.81
CA PHE A 156 -16.33 6.99 -7.05
C PHE A 156 -16.79 8.43 -7.34
N LYS A 157 -16.93 9.21 -6.27
CA LYS A 157 -17.33 10.62 -6.32
C LYS A 157 -16.30 11.49 -5.61
N VAL A 158 -15.79 12.50 -6.31
CA VAL A 158 -14.84 13.45 -5.73
C VAL A 158 -15.48 14.20 -4.57
N GLN A 159 -14.79 14.20 -3.42
CA GLN A 159 -15.21 14.87 -2.19
C GLN A 159 -14.42 16.19 -1.97
N GLY A 160 -13.36 16.40 -2.71
CA GLY A 160 -12.41 17.50 -2.55
C GLY A 160 -10.98 16.98 -2.45
N TYR A 161 -10.20 17.61 -1.60
CA TYR A 161 -8.81 17.20 -1.34
C TYR A 161 -8.52 17.22 0.15
N LEU A 162 -7.46 16.50 0.54
CA LEU A 162 -7.04 16.33 1.92
C LEU A 162 -6.72 17.67 2.58
N LYS A 163 -7.21 17.87 3.80
CA LYS A 163 -6.96 19.08 4.60
C LYS A 163 -5.84 18.86 5.61
N GLY A 164 -5.11 19.94 5.92
CA GLY A 164 -4.03 19.92 6.91
C GLY A 164 -2.64 19.80 6.33
N ILE A 165 -2.49 19.90 5.01
CA ILE A 165 -1.21 19.98 4.33
C ILE A 165 -1.07 21.38 3.72
N ASP A 166 -0.03 22.11 4.15
CA ASP A 166 0.22 23.48 3.72
C ASP A 166 1.35 23.59 2.68
N ASP A 167 1.90 22.45 2.25
CA ASP A 167 3.01 22.41 1.31
C ASP A 167 2.59 21.68 0.02
N PRO A 168 2.29 22.41 -1.05
CA PRO A 168 1.85 21.84 -2.31
C PRO A 168 3.00 21.24 -3.14
N CYS A 169 4.26 21.54 -2.80
CA CYS A 169 5.42 21.00 -3.52
C CYS A 169 5.70 19.56 -3.03
N GLY A 170 5.70 18.61 -3.95
CA GLY A 170 5.92 17.21 -3.64
C GLY A 170 4.71 16.47 -3.05
N MET A 171 3.50 17.02 -3.15
CA MET A 171 2.25 16.34 -2.76
C MET A 171 1.80 15.32 -3.79
N ILE A 172 2.64 14.32 -4.04
CA ILE A 172 2.36 13.20 -4.93
C ILE A 172 2.44 11.88 -4.16
N ASP A 173 2.08 10.79 -4.78
CA ASP A 173 2.23 9.41 -4.31
C ASP A 173 1.66 9.19 -2.89
N PRO A 174 0.38 9.47 -2.67
CA PRO A 174 -0.25 9.19 -1.38
C PRO A 174 -0.27 7.69 -1.12
N CYS A 175 0.02 7.30 0.14
CA CYS A 175 -0.21 5.97 0.68
C CYS A 175 -0.96 6.11 1.99
N VAL A 176 -2.08 5.42 2.14
CA VAL A 176 -2.89 5.45 3.36
C VAL A 176 -2.88 4.08 4.01
N PHE A 177 -2.20 3.98 5.14
CA PHE A 177 -2.13 2.78 5.95
C PHE A 177 -3.10 2.89 7.13
N ILE A 178 -3.92 1.85 7.35
CA ILE A 178 -4.78 1.72 8.53
C ILE A 178 -4.20 0.63 9.41
N ASP A 179 -3.84 0.99 10.65
CA ASP A 179 -3.25 0.07 11.62
C ASP A 179 -4.30 -0.83 12.29
N ASP A 180 -3.85 -1.82 13.03
CA ASP A 180 -4.68 -2.82 13.71
C ASP A 180 -5.67 -2.21 14.73
N ASP A 181 -5.36 -1.02 15.28
CA ASP A 181 -6.23 -0.26 16.17
C ASP A 181 -7.25 0.63 15.44
N GLY A 182 -7.23 0.63 14.10
CA GLY A 182 -8.10 1.43 13.24
C GLY A 182 -7.62 2.87 12.99
N GLN A 183 -6.46 3.27 13.55
CA GLN A 183 -5.85 4.56 13.26
C GLN A 183 -5.31 4.57 11.82
N ALA A 184 -5.72 5.54 11.03
CA ALA A 184 -5.21 5.75 9.68
C ALA A 184 -4.03 6.73 9.69
N TYR A 185 -3.06 6.46 8.83
CA TYR A 185 -1.86 7.26 8.60
C TYR A 185 -1.74 7.57 7.12
N LEU A 186 -1.43 8.81 6.79
CA LEU A 186 -1.05 9.23 5.45
C LEU A 186 0.47 9.32 5.35
N TYR A 187 1.00 8.84 4.25
CA TYR A 187 2.36 9.12 3.77
C TYR A 187 2.24 9.65 2.36
N HIS A 188 3.03 10.65 2.04
CA HIS A 188 3.10 11.15 0.67
C HIS A 188 4.38 11.93 0.47
N GLY A 189 4.83 12.02 -0.76
CA GLY A 189 6.01 12.79 -1.09
C GLY A 189 6.59 12.44 -2.45
N GLY A 190 7.46 13.31 -2.89
CA GLY A 190 8.25 13.21 -4.11
C GLY A 190 9.40 14.18 -4.04
N CYS A 191 10.21 14.25 -5.10
CA CYS A 191 11.34 15.18 -5.19
C CYS A 191 12.32 15.06 -4.00
N GLY A 192 12.51 13.86 -3.48
CA GLY A 192 13.46 13.59 -2.40
C GLY A 192 12.95 13.85 -0.99
N ARG A 193 11.65 14.10 -0.80
CA ARG A 193 11.05 14.35 0.51
C ARG A 193 9.76 13.56 0.71
N ILE A 194 9.61 12.95 1.88
CA ILE A 194 8.40 12.27 2.30
C ILE A 194 7.95 12.79 3.67
N ILE A 195 6.67 13.03 3.81
CA ILE A 195 6.02 13.38 5.08
C ILE A 195 4.96 12.36 5.44
N GLY A 196 4.70 12.25 6.73
CA GLY A 196 3.64 11.38 7.27
C GLY A 196 2.92 12.03 8.43
N ALA A 197 1.66 11.63 8.63
CA ALA A 197 0.82 12.12 9.73
C ALA A 197 -0.32 11.16 10.03
N LYS A 198 -0.85 11.24 11.24
CA LYS A 198 -2.14 10.64 11.59
C LYS A 198 -3.27 11.35 10.86
N MET A 199 -4.23 10.56 10.40
CA MET A 199 -5.48 11.08 9.85
C MET A 199 -6.58 11.10 10.90
N LYS A 200 -7.55 12.00 10.74
CA LYS A 200 -8.82 11.95 11.49
C LYS A 200 -9.68 10.76 11.01
N ASP A 201 -10.63 10.36 11.83
CA ASP A 201 -11.53 9.25 11.52
C ASP A 201 -12.36 9.45 10.24
N ASN A 202 -12.58 10.71 9.84
CA ASN A 202 -13.27 11.02 8.60
C ASN A 202 -12.46 10.70 7.33
N MET A 203 -11.20 10.30 7.45
CA MET A 203 -10.29 9.95 6.35
C MET A 203 -10.05 11.09 5.33
N MET A 204 -10.38 12.32 5.68
CA MET A 204 -10.32 13.48 4.76
C MET A 204 -9.49 14.64 5.30
N GLU A 205 -9.00 14.52 6.53
CA GLU A 205 -8.22 15.54 7.22
C GLU A 205 -7.10 14.92 8.04
N LEU A 206 -6.00 15.63 8.20
CA LEU A 206 -4.95 15.24 9.14
C LEU A 206 -5.38 15.56 10.58
N ALA A 207 -5.04 14.66 11.50
CA ALA A 207 -5.27 14.83 12.93
C ALA A 207 -4.15 15.63 13.63
N GLU A 208 -3.01 15.73 12.98
CA GLU A 208 -1.81 16.41 13.49
C GLU A 208 -1.03 17.07 12.34
N LYS A 209 -0.09 17.93 12.66
CA LYS A 209 0.82 18.52 11.67
C LYS A 209 1.70 17.40 11.08
N PRO A 210 1.83 17.34 9.75
CA PRO A 210 2.70 16.34 9.11
C PRO A 210 4.17 16.58 9.48
N ARG A 211 4.92 15.49 9.53
CA ARG A 211 6.36 15.48 9.84
C ARG A 211 7.16 14.77 8.77
N ASN A 212 8.40 15.17 8.57
CA ASN A 212 9.31 14.42 7.72
C ASN A 212 9.58 13.03 8.31
N MET A 213 9.69 12.02 7.45
CA MET A 213 10.08 10.68 7.87
C MET A 213 11.59 10.61 8.00
N GLU A 214 12.06 10.37 9.23
CA GLU A 214 13.49 10.31 9.55
C GLU A 214 14.07 8.89 9.39
N GLY A 215 15.34 8.79 9.00
CA GLY A 215 16.08 7.53 8.90
C GLY A 215 15.98 6.82 7.55
N LEU A 216 15.36 7.45 6.54
CA LEU A 216 15.37 6.97 5.17
C LEU A 216 16.66 7.38 4.46
N VAL A 217 17.07 6.59 3.47
CA VAL A 217 18.27 6.82 2.66
C VAL A 217 17.85 7.06 1.22
N ASP A 218 18.31 8.17 0.64
CA ASP A 218 18.11 8.52 -0.77
C ASP A 218 16.65 8.39 -1.26
N PHE A 219 15.69 8.79 -0.44
CA PHE A 219 14.27 8.78 -0.82
C PHE A 219 14.05 9.64 -2.07
N HIS A 220 13.34 9.07 -3.06
CA HIS A 220 12.90 9.78 -4.25
C HIS A 220 11.39 10.03 -4.23
N GLU A 221 10.59 8.96 -4.31
CA GLU A 221 9.11 8.98 -4.36
C GLU A 221 8.53 7.59 -4.08
N GLY A 222 7.24 7.37 -4.34
CA GLY A 222 6.63 6.05 -4.41
C GLY A 222 6.49 5.33 -3.08
N SER A 223 5.98 6.01 -2.05
CA SER A 223 5.86 5.40 -0.71
C SER A 223 4.76 4.35 -0.62
N TRP A 224 5.07 3.24 0.05
CA TRP A 224 4.12 2.20 0.44
C TRP A 224 4.39 1.69 1.84
N VAL A 225 3.37 1.66 2.71
CA VAL A 225 3.51 1.15 4.08
C VAL A 225 2.65 -0.07 4.30
N HIS A 226 3.24 -1.11 4.90
CA HIS A 226 2.51 -2.27 5.43
C HIS A 226 3.08 -2.70 6.77
N LYS A 227 2.33 -3.55 7.49
CA LYS A 227 2.73 -4.09 8.80
C LYS A 227 2.79 -5.61 8.73
N ARG A 228 3.82 -6.20 9.35
CA ARG A 228 3.96 -7.63 9.49
C ARG A 228 4.61 -7.96 10.84
N ASN A 229 3.98 -8.84 11.61
CA ASN A 229 4.49 -9.27 12.93
C ASN A 229 4.86 -8.12 13.87
N GLY A 230 4.09 -7.03 13.88
CA GLY A 230 4.33 -5.85 14.72
C GLY A 230 5.40 -4.89 14.20
N ILE A 231 6.03 -5.18 13.07
CA ILE A 231 7.02 -4.31 12.41
C ILE A 231 6.35 -3.61 11.23
N TYR A 232 6.59 -2.31 11.10
CA TYR A 232 6.19 -1.50 9.96
C TYR A 232 7.31 -1.50 8.92
N TYR A 233 6.92 -1.60 7.67
CA TYR A 233 7.79 -1.59 6.50
C TYR A 233 7.37 -0.43 5.61
N LEU A 234 8.28 0.49 5.34
CA LEU A 234 8.11 1.57 4.37
C LEU A 234 8.97 1.24 3.15
N MET A 235 8.33 0.87 2.06
CA MET A 235 8.96 0.74 0.75
C MET A 235 8.88 2.07 0.01
N TYR A 236 9.90 2.38 -0.78
CA TYR A 236 9.97 3.59 -1.59
C TYR A 236 10.95 3.43 -2.75
N SER A 237 10.87 4.33 -3.71
CA SER A 237 11.81 4.48 -4.80
C SER A 237 13.02 5.27 -4.33
N ASP A 238 14.24 4.77 -4.55
CA ASP A 238 15.46 5.49 -4.20
C ASP A 238 15.88 6.46 -5.31
N ASN A 239 16.77 7.39 -4.97
CA ASN A 239 17.32 8.38 -5.88
C ASN A 239 18.78 8.08 -6.28
N VAL A 240 19.21 6.84 -6.10
CA VAL A 240 20.55 6.43 -6.51
C VAL A 240 20.61 6.38 -8.04
N PRO A 241 21.55 7.08 -8.70
CA PRO A 241 21.67 7.03 -10.15
C PRO A 241 21.87 5.60 -10.66
N HIS A 242 20.96 5.13 -11.49
CA HIS A 242 21.02 3.83 -12.11
C HIS A 242 20.61 3.95 -13.59
N PRO A 243 21.30 3.26 -14.53
CA PRO A 243 21.01 3.37 -15.96
C PRO A 243 19.58 3.00 -16.36
N GLU A 244 18.96 2.13 -15.59
CA GLU A 244 17.61 1.58 -15.86
C GLU A 244 16.51 2.22 -14.99
N GLY A 245 16.79 3.34 -14.30
CA GLY A 245 15.85 4.05 -13.44
C GLY A 245 16.07 3.79 -11.94
N ASN A 246 15.10 4.12 -11.12
CA ASN A 246 15.15 3.98 -9.67
C ASN A 246 14.90 2.53 -9.24
N ARG A 247 15.40 2.16 -8.05
CA ARG A 247 15.17 0.86 -7.43
C ARG A 247 14.06 0.98 -6.39
N LEU A 248 13.40 -0.13 -6.05
CA LEU A 248 12.56 -0.21 -4.86
C LEU A 248 13.40 -0.67 -3.68
N VAL A 249 13.43 0.15 -2.64
CA VAL A 249 14.14 -0.08 -1.39
C VAL A 249 13.18 -0.01 -0.21
N TYR A 250 13.62 -0.41 1.00
CA TYR A 250 12.76 -0.33 2.16
C TYR A 250 13.50 0.01 3.46
N ALA A 251 12.73 0.51 4.40
CA ALA A 251 13.11 0.72 5.78
C ALA A 251 12.07 0.12 6.72
N THR A 252 12.47 -0.16 7.95
CA THR A 252 11.59 -0.73 8.99
C THR A 252 11.55 0.14 10.23
N SER A 253 10.44 0.05 10.98
CA SER A 253 10.25 0.71 12.26
C SER A 253 9.32 -0.08 13.16
N THR A 254 9.37 0.18 14.47
CA THR A 254 8.35 -0.26 15.44
C THR A 254 7.24 0.76 15.66
N ASN A 255 7.32 1.91 14.97
CA ASN A 255 6.33 2.97 15.02
C ASN A 255 5.92 3.37 13.59
N PRO A 256 4.63 3.54 13.28
CA PRO A 256 4.18 3.85 11.92
C PRO A 256 4.73 5.17 11.36
N LEU A 257 5.11 6.11 12.20
CA LEU A 257 5.70 7.40 11.80
C LEU A 257 7.22 7.47 12.03
N GLY A 258 7.89 6.32 12.17
CA GLY A 258 9.34 6.25 12.37
C GLY A 258 9.79 6.54 13.81
N PRO A 259 11.09 6.75 14.06
CA PRO A 259 12.15 6.78 13.04
C PRO A 259 12.30 5.45 12.31
N TRP A 260 12.76 5.51 11.07
CA TRP A 260 12.93 4.38 10.19
C TRP A 260 14.39 3.91 10.14
N THR A 261 14.62 2.64 9.91
CA THR A 261 15.94 2.05 9.71
C THR A 261 15.99 1.42 8.32
N TYR A 262 16.87 1.96 7.47
CA TYR A 262 17.09 1.44 6.12
C TYR A 262 17.57 -0.03 6.15
N GLN A 263 17.01 -0.86 5.29
CA GLN A 263 17.26 -2.30 5.24
C GLN A 263 17.90 -2.77 3.91
N GLY A 264 17.66 -2.08 2.82
CA GLY A 264 18.25 -2.44 1.52
C GLY A 264 17.28 -2.45 0.35
N VAL A 265 17.73 -3.08 -0.73
CA VAL A 265 17.00 -3.17 -2.01
C VAL A 265 16.02 -4.33 -1.99
N ILE A 266 14.77 -4.06 -2.40
CA ILE A 266 13.75 -5.09 -2.65
C ILE A 266 13.79 -5.51 -4.12
N LEU A 267 13.85 -4.53 -5.04
CA LEU A 267 13.81 -4.75 -6.47
C LEU A 267 14.81 -3.83 -7.16
N GLU A 268 15.65 -4.37 -8.00
CA GLU A 268 16.52 -3.59 -8.87
C GLU A 268 15.71 -2.84 -9.93
N ALA A 269 16.32 -1.82 -10.54
CA ALA A 269 15.66 -1.01 -11.55
C ALA A 269 15.06 -1.85 -12.68
N THR A 270 13.91 -1.43 -13.17
CA THR A 270 13.06 -2.23 -14.06
C THR A 270 13.09 -1.78 -15.52
N GLY A 271 13.94 -0.79 -15.85
CA GLY A 271 14.00 -0.21 -17.19
C GLY A 271 12.90 0.82 -17.47
N SER A 272 12.13 1.22 -16.46
CA SER A 272 11.17 2.34 -16.51
C SER A 272 11.80 3.61 -15.93
N GLY A 273 11.29 4.79 -16.31
CA GLY A 273 11.84 6.06 -15.84
C GLY A 273 11.63 6.33 -14.36
N THR A 274 10.71 5.60 -13.72
CA THR A 274 10.38 5.66 -12.30
C THR A 274 10.22 4.26 -11.75
N SER A 275 10.18 4.12 -10.43
CA SER A 275 9.79 2.87 -9.76
C SER A 275 8.77 3.16 -8.67
N HIS A 276 7.68 2.43 -8.67
CA HIS A 276 6.63 2.51 -7.65
C HIS A 276 5.96 1.15 -7.53
N GLY A 277 5.45 0.82 -6.36
CA GLY A 277 4.80 -0.45 -6.15
C GLY A 277 4.08 -0.58 -4.83
N SER A 278 3.61 -1.78 -4.54
CA SER A 278 2.92 -2.13 -3.30
C SER A 278 3.24 -3.55 -2.87
N ILE A 279 3.19 -3.80 -1.57
CA ILE A 279 3.39 -5.13 -0.98
C ILE A 279 2.11 -5.52 -0.28
N VAL A 280 1.57 -6.71 -0.63
CA VAL A 280 0.32 -7.20 -0.08
C VAL A 280 0.38 -8.69 0.25
N GLU A 281 -0.28 -9.08 1.35
CA GLU A 281 -0.54 -10.48 1.65
C GLU A 281 -1.86 -10.91 0.99
N TYR A 282 -1.80 -11.96 0.18
CA TYR A 282 -2.98 -12.54 -0.45
C TYR A 282 -3.00 -14.04 -0.25
N LYS A 283 -4.07 -14.56 0.34
CA LYS A 283 -4.24 -16.01 0.64
C LYS A 283 -3.05 -16.64 1.35
N GLY A 284 -2.35 -15.87 2.21
CA GLY A 284 -1.24 -16.30 3.05
C GLY A 284 0.11 -16.37 2.34
N GLU A 285 0.24 -15.77 1.17
CA GLU A 285 1.49 -15.52 0.47
C GLU A 285 1.66 -14.01 0.27
N TRP A 286 2.91 -13.54 0.22
CA TRP A 286 3.25 -12.13 0.01
C TRP A 286 3.65 -11.87 -1.42
N PHE A 287 3.26 -10.70 -1.95
CA PHE A 287 3.50 -10.30 -3.32
C PHE A 287 3.98 -8.86 -3.38
N LEU A 288 4.92 -8.61 -4.29
CA LEU A 288 5.34 -7.29 -4.71
C LEU A 288 4.68 -6.98 -6.05
N PHE A 289 3.87 -5.93 -6.08
CA PHE A 289 3.39 -5.30 -7.31
C PHE A 289 4.31 -4.14 -7.66
N TYR A 290 4.68 -4.03 -8.92
CA TYR A 290 5.60 -3.02 -9.43
C TYR A 290 5.29 -2.75 -10.92
N HIS A 291 6.07 -1.93 -11.61
CA HIS A 291 5.93 -1.75 -13.05
C HIS A 291 7.28 -1.85 -13.76
N ASN A 292 7.23 -2.13 -15.06
CA ASN A 292 8.35 -2.07 -15.98
C ASN A 292 7.92 -1.45 -17.33
N SER A 293 8.82 -1.34 -18.30
CA SER A 293 8.53 -0.84 -19.65
C SER A 293 8.67 -1.91 -20.74
N ASP A 294 8.65 -3.20 -20.39
CA ASP A 294 8.86 -4.30 -21.36
C ASP A 294 7.80 -4.31 -22.47
N LEU A 295 6.52 -4.05 -22.13
CA LEU A 295 5.42 -4.07 -23.10
C LEU A 295 5.56 -2.97 -24.18
N SER A 296 6.13 -1.83 -23.81
CA SER A 296 6.37 -0.71 -24.73
C SER A 296 7.70 -0.81 -25.51
N GLY A 297 8.49 -1.86 -25.24
CA GLY A 297 9.84 -2.01 -25.80
C GLY A 297 10.86 -1.04 -25.19
N GLY A 298 10.70 -0.70 -23.91
CA GLY A 298 11.63 0.12 -23.13
C GLY A 298 11.36 1.64 -23.18
N LYS A 299 10.15 2.05 -23.53
CA LYS A 299 9.75 3.46 -23.46
C LYS A 299 9.38 3.79 -22.00
N HIS A 300 10.16 4.67 -21.39
CA HIS A 300 10.11 4.97 -19.95
C HIS A 300 8.75 5.47 -19.44
N GLU A 301 8.03 6.21 -20.26
CA GLU A 301 6.72 6.80 -19.97
C GLU A 301 5.53 5.89 -20.32
N PHE A 302 5.77 4.67 -20.83
CA PHE A 302 4.73 3.67 -21.13
C PHE A 302 5.00 2.39 -20.36
N ARG A 303 4.55 2.41 -19.12
CA ARG A 303 4.83 1.37 -18.13
C ARG A 303 3.75 0.29 -18.14
N SER A 304 4.04 -0.84 -17.52
CA SER A 304 3.10 -1.95 -17.41
C SER A 304 3.27 -2.64 -16.07
N ILE A 305 2.16 -2.84 -15.36
CA ILE A 305 2.15 -3.44 -14.02
C ILE A 305 2.48 -4.93 -14.05
N CYS A 306 3.33 -5.30 -13.11
CA CYS A 306 3.86 -6.65 -12.89
C CYS A 306 3.63 -7.08 -11.45
N VAL A 307 3.71 -8.38 -11.20
CA VAL A 307 3.63 -8.95 -9.86
C VAL A 307 4.56 -10.15 -9.72
N ASP A 308 5.32 -10.20 -8.61
CA ASP A 308 6.14 -11.33 -8.24
C ASP A 308 5.95 -11.70 -6.77
N LYS A 309 6.29 -12.95 -6.41
CA LYS A 309 6.27 -13.41 -5.03
C LYS A 309 7.35 -12.70 -4.21
N LEU A 310 6.99 -12.31 -3.01
CA LEU A 310 7.90 -11.71 -2.05
C LEU A 310 8.09 -12.65 -0.86
N TYR A 311 9.33 -12.80 -0.41
CA TYR A 311 9.67 -13.67 0.71
C TYR A 311 10.38 -12.88 1.81
N TYR A 312 10.07 -13.25 3.06
CA TYR A 312 10.76 -12.74 4.24
C TYR A 312 11.74 -13.76 4.77
N ASN A 313 12.88 -13.29 5.25
CA ASN A 313 13.81 -14.07 6.05
C ASN A 313 13.23 -14.29 7.48
N PRO A 314 13.78 -15.24 8.25
CA PRO A 314 13.34 -15.47 9.63
C PRO A 314 13.48 -14.25 10.55
N ASP A 315 14.43 -13.36 10.28
CA ASP A 315 14.65 -12.10 11.01
C ASP A 315 13.70 -10.98 10.62
N GLY A 316 12.83 -11.21 9.62
CA GLY A 316 11.87 -10.24 9.11
C GLY A 316 12.38 -9.38 7.95
N THR A 317 13.64 -9.50 7.54
CA THR A 317 14.12 -8.82 6.34
C THR A 317 13.48 -9.38 5.08
N ILE A 318 13.35 -8.54 4.05
CA ILE A 318 12.79 -8.93 2.74
C ILE A 318 13.93 -9.50 1.87
N GLN A 319 13.68 -10.65 1.24
CA GLN A 319 14.57 -11.18 0.21
C GLN A 319 14.42 -10.37 -1.08
N PRO A 320 15.52 -9.98 -1.77
CA PRO A 320 15.42 -9.30 -3.05
C PRO A 320 14.58 -10.07 -4.04
N VAL A 321 13.62 -9.39 -4.66
CA VAL A 321 12.71 -9.95 -5.64
C VAL A 321 13.39 -9.96 -7.01
N LYS A 322 13.27 -11.09 -7.72
CA LYS A 322 13.70 -11.20 -9.12
C LYS A 322 12.52 -11.01 -10.03
N GLN A 323 12.62 -10.04 -10.93
CA GLN A 323 11.60 -9.82 -11.95
C GLN A 323 11.39 -11.08 -12.79
N THR A 324 10.12 -11.53 -12.89
CA THR A 324 9.77 -12.53 -13.90
C THR A 324 9.39 -11.82 -15.20
N LYS A 325 10.03 -12.25 -16.30
CA LYS A 325 9.69 -11.74 -17.63
C LYS A 325 8.66 -12.66 -18.26
N GLY A 326 7.54 -12.06 -18.67
CA GLY A 326 6.56 -12.79 -19.48
C GLY A 326 7.09 -13.01 -20.88
N THR A 327 6.71 -14.13 -21.51
CA THR A 327 6.88 -14.27 -22.96
C THR A 327 5.76 -13.43 -23.59
N PRO A 328 6.06 -12.41 -24.42
CA PRO A 328 5.03 -11.70 -25.15
C PRO A 328 4.21 -12.72 -25.94
N LYS A 329 2.90 -12.79 -25.70
CA LYS A 329 2.01 -13.51 -26.62
C LYS A 329 2.10 -12.78 -27.95
N LYS A 330 2.69 -13.47 -28.97
CA LYS A 330 2.70 -13.01 -30.35
C LYS A 330 1.27 -12.86 -30.88
#